data_4d566a8ae6347304a72f05cbf553ba3a
#
_entry.id   4d566a8ae6347304a72f05cbf553ba3a
#
_cell.length_a   1.000
_cell.length_b   1.000
_cell.length_c   1.000
_cell.angle_alpha   90.00
_cell.angle_beta   90.00
_cell.angle_gamma   90.00
#
_symmetry.space_group_name_H-M   'P 1'
#
loop_
_entity.id
_entity.type
_entity.pdbx_description
1 polymer ?
#
loop_
_entity_poly.entity_id
_entity_poly.type
_entity_poly.pdbx_seq_one_letter_code
_entity_poly.pdbx_strand_id
1 'polypeptide(L)'
;MREQTPFQISYLPLSVSLISRQQAELPAYLGSTLRGVIGRSLYERDRAAYDFLYANGRKWEGEQDTVKPYLIIPPPVCGEKQVIGPGERLQFGVLLFGDGTAYVKSLTEAFQGIERHGLGARRFPFSLEQVVNWETCCFLWRDGAYFPAGAERSVLPCRRLEGVTRVTVRLRTPLRIRRKGNLLTTVTFQTLIRNITNRILALTSRYGGWADREEAMSLQELAAGVRTVREELRLERLERYSNRLQEKMDFGGLMGEVEYEGNLDPFVPWLLAAQTLHLGRNTTFGMGEIQVYFI
;
A
#
# COMPACT_ATOMS: atom_id res chain seq x y z
N MET A 1 -13.12 -8.50 31.03
CA MET A 1 -13.14 -7.29 30.18
C MET A 1 -12.71 -7.71 28.80
N ARG A 2 -13.51 -7.51 27.75
CA ARG A 2 -12.99 -7.67 26.38
C ARG A 2 -11.95 -6.57 26.21
N GLU A 3 -10.70 -6.94 25.93
CA GLU A 3 -9.68 -5.96 25.55
C GLU A 3 -10.19 -5.19 24.34
N GLN A 4 -10.40 -3.92 24.52
CA GLN A 4 -10.90 -3.05 23.48
C GLN A 4 -9.75 -2.85 22.47
N THR A 5 -9.91 -3.31 21.23
CA THR A 5 -8.90 -3.10 20.20
C THR A 5 -8.81 -1.60 19.91
N PRO A 6 -7.63 -0.99 19.64
CA PRO A 6 -7.51 0.44 19.41
C PRO A 6 -8.04 0.90 18.04
N PHE A 7 -8.28 0.00 17.13
CA PHE A 7 -8.88 0.26 15.82
C PHE A 7 -9.45 -1.02 15.22
N GLN A 8 -10.33 -0.88 14.23
CA GLN A 8 -10.84 -1.97 13.41
C GLN A 8 -10.94 -1.50 11.96
N ILE A 9 -10.18 -2.13 11.07
CA ILE A 9 -10.18 -1.88 9.63
C ILE A 9 -10.40 -3.20 8.92
N SER A 10 -11.47 -3.30 8.13
CA SER A 10 -11.65 -4.42 7.21
C SER A 10 -10.82 -4.21 5.95
N TYR A 11 -10.29 -5.29 5.38
CA TYR A 11 -9.56 -5.25 4.13
C TYR A 11 -9.80 -6.50 3.29
N LEU A 12 -9.49 -6.40 2.01
CA LEU A 12 -9.58 -7.51 1.07
C LEU A 12 -8.26 -7.60 0.31
N PRO A 13 -7.47 -8.65 0.56
CA PRO A 13 -6.16 -8.83 -0.05
C PRO A 13 -6.26 -9.69 -1.32
N LEU A 14 -5.84 -9.14 -2.46
CA LEU A 14 -5.92 -9.79 -3.76
C LEU A 14 -4.55 -9.98 -4.39
N SER A 15 -4.26 -11.20 -4.79
CA SER A 15 -3.15 -11.56 -5.68
C SER A 15 -3.68 -11.64 -7.12
N VAL A 16 -3.10 -10.85 -8.01
CA VAL A 16 -3.47 -10.78 -9.42
C VAL A 16 -2.36 -11.38 -10.25
N SER A 17 -2.68 -12.39 -11.06
CA SER A 17 -1.74 -13.03 -11.99
C SER A 17 -2.12 -12.69 -13.43
N LEU A 18 -1.14 -12.19 -14.16
CA LEU A 18 -1.25 -11.88 -15.59
C LEU A 18 -0.28 -12.77 -16.37
N ILE A 19 -0.67 -13.15 -17.60
CA ILE A 19 0.19 -13.87 -18.55
C ILE A 19 0.60 -12.95 -19.68
N SER A 20 1.90 -12.86 -19.93
CA SER A 20 2.43 -12.08 -21.07
C SER A 20 2.09 -12.76 -22.38
N ARG A 21 1.58 -12.00 -23.35
CA ARG A 21 1.25 -12.50 -24.69
C ARG A 21 2.42 -12.42 -25.67
N GLN A 22 3.45 -11.64 -25.32
CA GLN A 22 4.68 -11.49 -26.10
C GLN A 22 5.82 -11.12 -25.16
N GLN A 23 7.04 -11.11 -25.68
CA GLN A 23 8.17 -10.61 -24.90
C GLN A 23 7.94 -9.14 -24.53
N ALA A 24 7.97 -8.84 -23.23
CA ALA A 24 7.70 -7.53 -22.66
C ALA A 24 8.92 -7.02 -21.90
N GLU A 25 9.30 -5.77 -22.17
CA GLU A 25 10.33 -5.04 -21.43
C GLU A 25 9.63 -3.91 -20.65
N LEU A 26 9.57 -4.06 -19.35
CA LEU A 26 8.86 -3.18 -18.44
C LEU A 26 9.83 -2.41 -17.53
N PRO A 27 9.43 -1.25 -16.99
CA PRO A 27 10.24 -0.54 -16.00
C PRO A 27 10.52 -1.43 -14.78
N ALA A 28 11.63 -1.20 -14.10
CA ALA A 28 11.97 -1.90 -12.87
C ALA A 28 10.85 -1.79 -11.82
N TYR A 29 10.28 -0.59 -11.66
CA TYR A 29 9.19 -0.34 -10.72
C TYR A 29 7.84 -0.22 -11.42
N LEU A 30 6.95 -1.16 -11.17
CA LEU A 30 5.66 -1.27 -11.88
C LEU A 30 4.47 -0.57 -11.20
N GLY A 31 4.61 -0.11 -9.94
CA GLY A 31 3.48 0.45 -9.20
C GLY A 31 2.72 1.55 -9.94
N SER A 32 3.43 2.43 -10.65
CA SER A 32 2.79 3.49 -11.42
C SER A 32 2.16 3.00 -12.73
N THR A 33 2.80 2.03 -13.38
CA THR A 33 2.30 1.41 -14.62
C THR A 33 1.00 0.67 -14.35
N LEU A 34 0.99 -0.18 -13.30
CA LEU A 34 -0.19 -0.94 -12.88
C LEU A 34 -1.32 0.00 -12.46
N ARG A 35 -1.03 0.99 -11.58
CA ARG A 35 -2.03 1.95 -11.15
C ARG A 35 -2.64 2.73 -12.32
N GLY A 36 -1.83 3.12 -13.27
CA GLY A 36 -2.27 3.88 -14.44
C GLY A 36 -3.18 3.08 -15.35
N VAL A 37 -2.84 1.84 -15.69
CA VAL A 37 -3.64 1.00 -16.58
C VAL A 37 -4.93 0.53 -15.91
N ILE A 38 -4.87 0.13 -14.64
CA ILE A 38 -6.04 -0.27 -13.86
C ILE A 38 -7.01 0.91 -13.74
N GLY A 39 -6.51 2.09 -13.38
CA GLY A 39 -7.34 3.29 -13.25
C GLY A 39 -7.99 3.70 -14.57
N ARG A 40 -7.28 3.58 -15.70
CA ARG A 40 -7.85 3.84 -17.03
C ARG A 40 -8.96 2.85 -17.37
N SER A 41 -8.71 1.56 -17.17
CA SER A 41 -9.71 0.52 -17.42
C SER A 41 -10.95 0.69 -16.54
N LEU A 42 -10.76 1.01 -15.26
CA LEU A 42 -11.86 1.26 -14.33
C LEU A 42 -12.67 2.51 -14.73
N TYR A 43 -12.00 3.59 -15.14
CA TYR A 43 -12.65 4.81 -15.61
C TYR A 43 -13.58 4.57 -16.82
N GLU A 44 -13.15 3.69 -17.73
CA GLU A 44 -13.92 3.37 -18.94
C GLU A 44 -15.09 2.41 -18.66
N ARG A 45 -14.98 1.56 -17.63
CA ARG A 45 -15.98 0.50 -17.34
C ARG A 45 -16.97 0.88 -16.25
N ASP A 46 -16.49 1.49 -15.17
CA ASP A 46 -17.30 1.86 -14.01
C ASP A 46 -16.80 3.19 -13.43
N ARG A 47 -17.47 4.26 -13.83
CA ARG A 47 -17.12 5.62 -13.42
C ARG A 47 -17.31 5.82 -11.91
N ALA A 48 -18.34 5.21 -11.30
CA ALA A 48 -18.60 5.34 -9.86
C ALA A 48 -17.49 4.67 -9.04
N ALA A 49 -17.07 3.47 -9.44
CA ALA A 49 -15.93 2.79 -8.83
C ALA A 49 -14.63 3.60 -9.00
N TYR A 50 -14.39 4.17 -10.18
CA TYR A 50 -13.24 5.03 -10.41
C TYR A 50 -13.28 6.27 -9.52
N ASP A 51 -14.41 6.96 -9.45
CA ASP A 51 -14.54 8.18 -8.64
C ASP A 51 -14.34 7.87 -7.14
N PHE A 52 -14.85 6.74 -6.65
CA PHE A 52 -14.66 6.33 -5.26
C PHE A 52 -13.20 5.94 -4.94
N LEU A 53 -12.60 5.10 -5.76
CA LEU A 53 -11.26 4.56 -5.50
C LEU A 53 -10.15 5.56 -5.87
N TYR A 54 -10.27 6.25 -7.01
CA TYR A 54 -9.19 7.03 -7.63
C TYR A 54 -9.33 8.53 -7.50
N ALA A 55 -10.56 9.08 -7.40
CA ALA A 55 -10.75 10.53 -7.38
C ALA A 55 -10.09 11.19 -6.16
N ASN A 56 -9.64 12.42 -6.35
CA ASN A 56 -8.96 13.16 -5.30
C ASN A 56 -9.99 13.79 -4.35
N GLY A 57 -10.11 13.23 -3.15
CA GLY A 57 -10.77 13.88 -2.03
C GLY A 57 -9.92 15.02 -1.44
N ARG A 58 -10.53 15.79 -0.53
CA ARG A 58 -9.80 16.83 0.23
C ARG A 58 -8.78 16.17 1.17
N LYS A 59 -7.54 16.66 1.13
CA LYS A 59 -6.50 16.27 2.08
C LYS A 59 -6.81 16.89 3.45
N TRP A 60 -6.67 16.10 4.52
CA TRP A 60 -6.83 16.60 5.90
C TRP A 60 -5.48 17.05 6.45
N GLU A 61 -5.54 17.83 7.52
CA GLU A 61 -4.35 18.24 8.26
C GLU A 61 -3.61 17.00 8.80
N GLY A 62 -2.29 17.01 8.71
CA GLY A 62 -1.44 15.88 9.15
C GLY A 62 -1.29 14.73 8.16
N GLU A 63 -2.14 14.61 7.13
CA GLU A 63 -1.96 13.61 6.09
C GLU A 63 -0.76 13.93 5.19
N GLN A 64 0.02 12.91 4.85
CA GLN A 64 1.11 13.03 3.87
C GLN A 64 0.57 13.16 2.44
N ASP A 65 -0.53 12.44 2.15
CA ASP A 65 -1.25 12.45 0.88
C ASP A 65 -2.72 12.15 1.17
N THR A 66 -3.63 12.46 0.25
CA THR A 66 -5.03 12.04 0.41
C THR A 66 -5.11 10.52 0.46
N VAL A 67 -5.51 9.99 1.61
CA VAL A 67 -5.63 8.55 1.81
C VAL A 67 -6.69 7.97 0.87
N LYS A 68 -6.37 6.84 0.25
CA LYS A 68 -7.25 6.09 -0.65
C LYS A 68 -7.59 4.74 -0.05
N PRO A 69 -8.76 4.16 -0.39
CA PRO A 69 -9.20 2.87 0.15
C PRO A 69 -8.56 1.68 -0.57
N TYR A 70 -7.41 1.86 -1.18
CA TYR A 70 -6.64 0.80 -1.81
C TYR A 70 -5.15 1.12 -1.85
N LEU A 71 -4.36 0.08 -2.06
CA LEU A 71 -2.97 0.18 -2.50
C LEU A 71 -2.64 -0.99 -3.45
N ILE A 72 -1.61 -0.78 -4.26
CA ILE A 72 -1.05 -1.80 -5.15
C ILE A 72 0.29 -2.23 -4.56
N ILE A 73 0.54 -3.53 -4.52
CA ILE A 73 1.82 -4.13 -4.15
C ILE A 73 2.46 -4.61 -5.45
N PRO A 74 3.36 -3.83 -6.08
CA PRO A 74 4.00 -4.24 -7.31
C PRO A 74 4.96 -5.40 -7.06
N PRO A 75 5.35 -6.14 -8.11
CA PRO A 75 6.41 -7.13 -7.98
C PRO A 75 7.69 -6.49 -7.46
N PRO A 76 8.55 -7.26 -6.76
CA PRO A 76 9.84 -6.78 -6.31
C PRO A 76 10.67 -6.20 -7.46
N VAL A 77 11.44 -5.17 -7.17
CA VAL A 77 12.37 -4.58 -8.14
C VAL A 77 13.58 -5.50 -8.31
N CYS A 78 13.79 -5.97 -9.54
CA CYS A 78 14.93 -6.79 -9.93
C CYS A 78 15.66 -6.13 -11.10
N GLY A 79 16.82 -5.52 -10.84
CA GLY A 79 17.60 -4.84 -11.87
C GLY A 79 16.98 -3.51 -12.37
N GLU A 80 17.43 -3.05 -13.52
CA GLU A 80 16.98 -1.77 -14.14
C GLU A 80 15.68 -1.89 -14.91
N LYS A 81 15.34 -3.09 -15.40
CA LYS A 81 14.14 -3.42 -16.17
C LYS A 81 13.67 -4.82 -15.84
N GLN A 82 12.38 -5.05 -16.01
CA GLN A 82 11.79 -6.39 -15.93
C GLN A 82 11.55 -6.90 -17.35
N VAL A 83 12.18 -8.00 -17.70
CA VAL A 83 11.97 -8.69 -18.98
C VAL A 83 11.12 -9.93 -18.70
N ILE A 84 9.97 -10.03 -19.38
CA ILE A 84 8.98 -11.09 -19.20
C ILE A 84 8.75 -11.73 -20.57
N GLY A 85 8.99 -13.04 -20.67
CA GLY A 85 8.81 -13.80 -21.90
C GLY A 85 7.35 -14.09 -22.24
N PRO A 86 7.05 -14.49 -23.48
CA PRO A 86 5.71 -14.95 -23.85
C PRO A 86 5.29 -16.14 -22.99
N GLY A 87 4.07 -16.13 -22.45
CA GLY A 87 3.55 -17.16 -21.55
C GLY A 87 4.06 -17.07 -20.11
N GLU A 88 5.01 -16.20 -19.81
CA GLU A 88 5.46 -15.99 -18.43
C GLU A 88 4.47 -15.15 -17.62
N ARG A 89 4.50 -15.39 -16.31
CA ARG A 89 3.57 -14.78 -15.34
C ARG A 89 4.14 -13.50 -14.74
N LEU A 90 3.31 -12.46 -14.72
CA LEU A 90 3.51 -11.26 -13.90
C LEU A 90 2.51 -11.28 -12.75
N GLN A 91 2.97 -11.22 -11.50
CA GLN A 91 2.13 -11.24 -10.32
C GLN A 91 2.29 -9.95 -9.51
N PHE A 92 1.17 -9.41 -9.02
CA PHE A 92 1.14 -8.25 -8.14
C PHE A 92 -0.01 -8.34 -7.14
N GLY A 93 0.08 -7.58 -6.05
CA GLY A 93 -0.97 -7.52 -5.03
C GLY A 93 -1.83 -6.27 -5.16
N VAL A 94 -3.07 -6.37 -4.68
CA VAL A 94 -3.96 -5.21 -4.44
C VAL A 94 -4.64 -5.41 -3.10
N LEU A 95 -4.59 -4.39 -2.25
CA LEU A 95 -5.38 -4.31 -1.02
C LEU A 95 -6.50 -3.30 -1.20
N LEU A 96 -7.72 -3.70 -0.86
CA LEU A 96 -8.87 -2.80 -0.71
C LEU A 96 -9.18 -2.65 0.78
N PHE A 97 -9.52 -1.44 1.23
CA PHE A 97 -9.82 -1.14 2.63
C PHE A 97 -11.25 -0.65 2.81
N GLY A 98 -11.89 -1.09 3.90
CA GLY A 98 -13.22 -0.62 4.30
C GLY A 98 -14.24 -0.69 3.16
N ASP A 99 -14.96 0.39 2.94
CA ASP A 99 -16.00 0.48 1.89
C ASP A 99 -15.46 0.36 0.46
N GLY A 100 -14.14 0.52 0.26
CA GLY A 100 -13.49 0.25 -1.02
C GLY A 100 -13.66 -1.19 -1.50
N THR A 101 -13.87 -2.14 -0.59
CA THR A 101 -14.11 -3.55 -0.90
C THR A 101 -15.42 -3.79 -1.66
N ALA A 102 -16.40 -2.88 -1.57
CA ALA A 102 -17.65 -2.98 -2.33
C ALA A 102 -17.43 -2.92 -3.86
N TYR A 103 -16.32 -2.32 -4.29
CA TYR A 103 -15.97 -2.16 -5.71
C TYR A 103 -15.04 -3.27 -6.24
N VAL A 104 -14.89 -4.37 -5.51
CA VAL A 104 -13.98 -5.46 -5.88
C VAL A 104 -14.34 -6.10 -7.23
N LYS A 105 -15.63 -6.25 -7.55
CA LYS A 105 -16.08 -6.79 -8.83
C LYS A 105 -15.66 -5.89 -10.00
N SER A 106 -15.95 -4.60 -9.90
CA SER A 106 -15.58 -3.59 -10.91
C SER A 106 -14.05 -3.52 -11.08
N LEU A 107 -13.30 -3.62 -9.98
CA LEU A 107 -11.84 -3.65 -10.02
C LEU A 107 -11.31 -4.91 -10.71
N THR A 108 -11.91 -6.08 -10.44
CA THR A 108 -11.54 -7.35 -11.10
C THR A 108 -11.79 -7.30 -12.60
N GLU A 109 -12.92 -6.74 -12.99
CA GLU A 109 -13.24 -6.49 -14.40
C GLU A 109 -12.25 -5.48 -15.04
N ALA A 110 -11.77 -4.50 -14.27
CA ALA A 110 -10.75 -3.57 -14.76
C ALA A 110 -9.38 -4.25 -15.01
N PHE A 111 -9.04 -5.31 -14.29
CA PHE A 111 -7.82 -6.09 -14.58
C PHE A 111 -7.88 -6.77 -15.95
N GLN A 112 -9.06 -7.22 -16.42
CA GLN A 112 -9.22 -7.75 -17.77
C GLN A 112 -8.89 -6.71 -18.85
N GLY A 113 -9.14 -5.43 -18.58
CA GLY A 113 -8.81 -4.33 -19.47
C GLY A 113 -7.31 -4.11 -19.69
N ILE A 114 -6.44 -4.72 -18.87
CA ILE A 114 -4.99 -4.65 -19.05
C ILE A 114 -4.57 -5.27 -20.40
N GLU A 115 -5.28 -6.30 -20.86
CA GLU A 115 -5.00 -6.89 -22.17
C GLU A 115 -5.16 -5.88 -23.32
N ARG A 116 -6.20 -5.06 -23.28
CA ARG A 116 -6.48 -4.03 -24.29
C ARG A 116 -5.55 -2.82 -24.20
N HIS A 117 -5.25 -2.37 -22.97
CA HIS A 117 -4.46 -1.15 -22.76
C HIS A 117 -2.97 -1.41 -22.79
N GLY A 118 -2.54 -2.63 -22.45
CA GLY A 118 -1.15 -3.04 -22.35
C GLY A 118 -0.39 -2.40 -21.18
N LEU A 119 0.73 -3.00 -20.80
CA LEU A 119 1.64 -2.51 -19.77
C LEU A 119 2.87 -1.83 -20.37
N GLY A 120 3.35 -0.80 -19.69
CA GLY A 120 4.55 -0.05 -20.09
C GLY A 120 4.33 0.90 -21.27
N ALA A 121 5.40 1.58 -21.68
CA ALA A 121 5.36 2.60 -22.74
C ALA A 121 4.95 2.01 -24.11
N ARG A 122 5.36 0.77 -24.37
CA ARG A 122 5.04 0.03 -25.61
C ARG A 122 3.69 -0.69 -25.55
N ARG A 123 2.97 -0.61 -24.43
CA ARG A 123 1.66 -1.24 -24.24
C ARG A 123 1.68 -2.74 -24.52
N PHE A 124 2.60 -3.46 -23.89
CA PHE A 124 2.70 -4.91 -24.02
C PHE A 124 1.42 -5.59 -23.52
N PRO A 125 0.77 -6.48 -24.30
CA PRO A 125 -0.46 -7.13 -23.93
C PRO A 125 -0.24 -8.22 -22.87
N PHE A 126 -1.04 -8.18 -21.82
CA PHE A 126 -1.11 -9.18 -20.76
C PHE A 126 -2.55 -9.59 -20.55
N SER A 127 -2.83 -10.87 -20.54
CA SER A 127 -4.17 -11.38 -20.19
C SER A 127 -4.26 -11.71 -18.72
N LEU A 128 -5.43 -11.46 -18.13
CA LEU A 128 -5.73 -11.88 -16.77
C LEU A 128 -5.85 -13.40 -16.68
N GLU A 129 -5.01 -14.03 -15.86
CA GLU A 129 -5.06 -15.47 -15.59
C GLU A 129 -5.99 -15.77 -14.43
N GLN A 130 -5.75 -15.12 -13.28
CA GLN A 130 -6.55 -15.32 -12.07
C GLN A 130 -6.42 -14.13 -11.10
N VAL A 131 -7.42 -14.04 -10.22
CA VAL A 131 -7.40 -13.20 -9.01
C VAL A 131 -7.74 -14.07 -7.82
N VAL A 132 -6.88 -14.06 -6.79
CA VAL A 132 -7.02 -14.89 -5.59
C VAL A 132 -7.01 -14.00 -4.36
N ASN A 133 -7.93 -14.22 -3.44
CA ASN A 133 -7.82 -13.69 -2.09
C ASN A 133 -6.76 -14.52 -1.35
N TRP A 134 -5.62 -13.91 -0.99
CA TRP A 134 -4.51 -14.69 -0.43
C TRP A 134 -4.69 -15.08 1.05
N GLU A 135 -5.62 -14.44 1.79
CA GLU A 135 -5.95 -14.84 3.16
C GLU A 135 -6.79 -16.12 3.20
N THR A 136 -7.79 -16.20 2.33
CA THR A 136 -8.70 -17.35 2.27
C THR A 136 -8.30 -18.40 1.25
N CYS A 137 -7.30 -18.10 0.41
CA CYS A 137 -6.88 -18.92 -0.74
C CYS A 137 -8.01 -19.20 -1.75
N CYS A 138 -9.09 -18.39 -1.74
CA CYS A 138 -10.22 -18.52 -2.63
C CYS A 138 -10.03 -17.69 -3.91
N PHE A 139 -10.41 -18.27 -5.05
CA PHE A 139 -10.47 -17.52 -6.29
C PHE A 139 -11.58 -16.47 -6.23
N LEU A 140 -11.25 -15.27 -6.67
CA LEU A 140 -12.20 -14.22 -6.95
C LEU A 140 -12.55 -14.17 -8.44
N TRP A 141 -11.58 -14.49 -9.28
CA TRP A 141 -11.75 -14.61 -10.72
C TRP A 141 -10.81 -15.67 -11.30
N ARG A 142 -11.34 -16.52 -12.18
CA ARG A 142 -10.56 -17.51 -12.91
C ARG A 142 -11.35 -17.99 -14.14
N ASP A 143 -10.67 -18.28 -15.24
CA ASP A 143 -11.25 -18.87 -16.46
C ASP A 143 -12.48 -18.11 -16.98
N GLY A 144 -12.46 -16.77 -16.90
CA GLY A 144 -13.56 -15.92 -17.36
C GLY A 144 -14.72 -15.76 -16.36
N ALA A 145 -14.70 -16.45 -15.22
CA ALA A 145 -15.76 -16.44 -14.22
C ALA A 145 -15.38 -15.66 -12.95
N TYR A 146 -16.34 -14.95 -12.38
CA TYR A 146 -16.24 -14.28 -11.09
C TYR A 146 -16.82 -15.14 -9.97
N PHE A 147 -16.10 -15.29 -8.87
CA PHE A 147 -16.47 -16.11 -7.72
C PHE A 147 -16.66 -15.21 -6.48
N PRO A 148 -17.89 -14.93 -6.05
CA PRO A 148 -18.15 -14.04 -4.90
C PRO A 148 -17.53 -14.50 -3.59
N ALA A 149 -17.30 -15.81 -3.38
CA ALA A 149 -16.67 -16.36 -2.20
C ALA A 149 -15.24 -15.81 -1.98
N GLY A 150 -14.51 -15.47 -3.06
CA GLY A 150 -13.21 -14.83 -2.97
C GLY A 150 -13.24 -13.38 -2.48
N ALA A 151 -14.43 -12.77 -2.38
CA ALA A 151 -14.61 -11.40 -1.87
C ALA A 151 -14.77 -11.32 -0.35
N GLU A 152 -14.51 -12.40 0.39
CA GLU A 152 -14.54 -12.40 1.84
C GLU A 152 -13.51 -11.42 2.41
N ARG A 153 -13.95 -10.58 3.35
CA ARG A 153 -13.13 -9.55 3.97
C ARG A 153 -12.44 -10.10 5.21
N SER A 154 -11.19 -9.73 5.40
CA SER A 154 -10.45 -9.92 6.64
C SER A 154 -10.47 -8.63 7.46
N VAL A 155 -10.13 -8.73 8.74
CA VAL A 155 -9.93 -7.59 9.63
C VAL A 155 -8.44 -7.52 9.98
N LEU A 156 -7.86 -6.32 9.97
CA LEU A 156 -6.46 -6.15 10.36
C LEU A 156 -6.24 -6.69 11.78
N PRO A 157 -5.26 -7.58 11.97
CA PRO A 157 -4.99 -8.14 13.28
C PRO A 157 -4.50 -7.04 14.23
N CYS A 158 -5.11 -6.98 15.41
CA CYS A 158 -4.74 -6.08 16.48
C CYS A 158 -4.12 -6.89 17.62
N ARG A 159 -2.85 -7.28 17.43
CA ARG A 159 -2.10 -8.08 18.41
C ARG A 159 -1.33 -7.18 19.36
N ARG A 160 -1.43 -7.45 20.66
CA ARG A 160 -0.60 -6.85 21.71
C ARG A 160 0.56 -7.77 22.02
N LEU A 161 1.69 -7.21 22.36
CA LEU A 161 2.85 -7.89 22.92
C LEU A 161 3.25 -7.13 24.19
N GLU A 162 3.84 -7.83 25.14
CA GLU A 162 4.32 -7.26 26.41
C GLU A 162 5.82 -7.42 26.53
N GLY A 163 6.47 -6.44 27.19
CA GLY A 163 7.91 -6.43 27.42
C GLY A 163 8.73 -6.07 26.19
N VAL A 164 8.12 -5.48 25.17
CA VAL A 164 8.83 -5.03 23.95
C VAL A 164 9.63 -3.78 24.27
N THR A 165 10.94 -3.89 24.21
CA THR A 165 11.86 -2.77 24.49
C THR A 165 12.57 -2.26 23.26
N ARG A 166 12.63 -3.04 22.18
CA ARG A 166 13.23 -2.65 20.91
C ARG A 166 12.38 -3.04 19.72
N VAL A 167 12.46 -2.25 18.66
CA VAL A 167 11.88 -2.57 17.38
C VAL A 167 12.80 -2.13 16.25
N THR A 168 13.07 -3.03 15.31
CA THR A 168 13.70 -2.69 14.04
C THR A 168 12.62 -2.50 12.97
N VAL A 169 12.64 -1.36 12.30
CA VAL A 169 11.76 -1.03 11.17
C VAL A 169 12.58 -1.03 9.89
N ARG A 170 12.33 -2.00 9.03
CA ARG A 170 12.93 -2.12 7.69
C ARG A 170 12.01 -1.49 6.66
N LEU A 171 12.53 -0.58 5.86
CA LEU A 171 11.83 0.04 4.74
C LEU A 171 11.98 -0.84 3.50
N ARG A 172 10.90 -1.51 3.08
CA ARG A 172 10.87 -2.46 1.96
C ARG A 172 10.72 -1.75 0.61
N THR A 173 10.01 -0.62 0.62
CA THR A 173 9.87 0.27 -0.53
C THR A 173 10.11 1.72 -0.07
N PRO A 174 10.45 2.65 -0.99
CA PRO A 174 10.82 4.01 -0.61
C PRO A 174 9.77 4.70 0.28
N LEU A 175 10.17 5.06 1.49
CA LEU A 175 9.33 5.81 2.42
C LEU A 175 9.47 7.31 2.15
N ARG A 176 8.36 7.95 1.80
CA ARG A 176 8.30 9.38 1.48
C ARG A 176 7.47 10.12 2.51
N ILE A 177 8.13 10.81 3.43
CA ILE A 177 7.48 11.70 4.39
C ILE A 177 7.99 13.11 4.13
N ARG A 178 7.08 14.08 3.99
CA ARG A 178 7.42 15.49 3.82
C ARG A 178 7.03 16.30 5.05
N ARG A 179 7.90 17.22 5.43
CA ARG A 179 7.62 18.22 6.46
C ARG A 179 7.98 19.60 5.92
N LYS A 180 7.03 20.55 5.96
CA LYS A 180 7.19 21.88 5.38
C LYS A 180 7.68 21.88 3.93
N GLY A 181 7.15 20.95 3.11
CA GLY A 181 7.50 20.82 1.70
C GLY A 181 8.75 19.96 1.40
N ASN A 182 9.66 19.75 2.35
CA ASN A 182 10.90 19.00 2.17
C ASN A 182 10.72 17.52 2.50
N LEU A 183 11.38 16.65 1.73
CA LEU A 183 11.47 15.22 2.02
C LEU A 183 12.39 15.04 3.24
N LEU A 184 11.93 14.22 4.20
CA LEU A 184 12.74 13.88 5.36
C LEU A 184 13.86 12.92 4.95
N THR A 185 15.04 13.11 5.55
CA THR A 185 16.21 12.26 5.39
C THR A 185 16.42 11.31 6.56
N THR A 186 15.70 11.53 7.66
CA THR A 186 15.68 10.71 8.88
C THR A 186 14.26 10.52 9.36
N VAL A 187 13.99 9.47 10.14
CA VAL A 187 12.64 9.18 10.66
C VAL A 187 12.73 8.92 12.16
N THR A 188 12.38 9.92 12.99
CA THR A 188 12.20 9.69 14.43
C THR A 188 11.00 8.81 14.70
N PHE A 189 11.00 8.08 15.83
CA PHE A 189 9.87 7.23 16.19
C PHE A 189 8.57 8.02 16.28
N GLN A 190 8.59 9.22 16.82
CA GLN A 190 7.42 10.10 16.88
C GLN A 190 6.89 10.44 15.47
N THR A 191 7.78 10.68 14.51
CA THR A 191 7.37 10.93 13.11
C THR A 191 6.72 9.68 12.51
N LEU A 192 7.26 8.50 12.78
CA LEU A 192 6.72 7.22 12.33
C LEU A 192 5.31 7.00 12.89
N ILE A 193 5.15 7.08 14.21
CA ILE A 193 3.87 6.87 14.90
C ILE A 193 2.82 7.88 14.46
N ARG A 194 3.19 9.15 14.30
CA ARG A 194 2.27 10.17 13.77
C ARG A 194 1.76 9.81 12.37
N ASN A 195 2.61 9.30 11.49
CA ASN A 195 2.19 8.87 10.16
C ASN A 195 1.26 7.65 10.21
N ILE A 196 1.53 6.69 11.08
CA ILE A 196 0.70 5.48 11.28
C ILE A 196 -0.69 5.87 11.79
N THR A 197 -0.74 6.59 12.90
CA THR A 197 -2.00 6.96 13.55
C THR A 197 -2.88 7.84 12.67
N ASN A 198 -2.29 8.86 12.03
CA ASN A 198 -3.03 9.71 11.09
C ASN A 198 -3.59 8.94 9.90
N ARG A 199 -2.83 7.95 9.37
CA ARG A 199 -3.30 7.11 8.27
C ARG A 199 -4.46 6.22 8.69
N ILE A 200 -4.39 5.58 9.86
CA ILE A 200 -5.45 4.74 10.40
C ILE A 200 -6.71 5.57 10.65
N LEU A 201 -6.58 6.71 11.32
CA LEU A 201 -7.70 7.64 11.55
C LEU A 201 -8.34 8.11 10.25
N ALA A 202 -7.54 8.44 9.23
CA ALA A 202 -8.05 8.88 7.94
C ALA A 202 -8.76 7.77 7.16
N LEU A 203 -8.23 6.54 7.19
CA LEU A 203 -8.87 5.37 6.57
C LEU A 203 -10.22 5.06 7.21
N THR A 204 -10.25 4.95 8.54
CA THR A 204 -11.48 4.60 9.26
C THR A 204 -12.56 5.67 9.12
N SER A 205 -12.20 6.94 9.20
CA SER A 205 -13.15 8.05 9.08
C SER A 205 -13.71 8.23 7.66
N ARG A 206 -12.99 7.81 6.62
CA ARG A 206 -13.41 8.00 5.22
C ARG A 206 -14.07 6.78 4.61
N TYR A 207 -13.64 5.58 5.04
CA TYR A 207 -13.95 4.34 4.35
C TYR A 207 -14.51 3.24 5.26
N GLY A 208 -14.95 3.64 6.46
CA GLY A 208 -15.57 2.71 7.42
C GLY A 208 -14.56 1.99 8.32
N GLY A 209 -15.09 1.44 9.40
CA GLY A 209 -14.32 0.96 10.55
C GLY A 209 -14.32 1.99 11.68
N TRP A 210 -13.41 1.83 12.62
CA TRP A 210 -13.24 2.79 13.72
C TRP A 210 -11.78 2.80 14.21
N ALA A 211 -11.39 3.88 14.88
CA ALA A 211 -10.13 3.97 15.59
C ALA A 211 -10.28 4.90 16.79
N ASP A 212 -9.62 4.55 17.89
CA ASP A 212 -9.56 5.36 19.09
C ASP A 212 -8.69 6.58 18.85
N ARG A 213 -9.33 7.74 18.76
CA ARG A 213 -8.63 9.01 18.48
C ARG A 213 -7.83 9.49 19.68
N GLU A 214 -8.32 9.27 20.90
CA GLU A 214 -7.63 9.71 22.12
C GLU A 214 -6.37 8.88 22.32
N GLU A 215 -6.46 7.54 22.17
CA GLU A 215 -5.30 6.67 22.20
C GLU A 215 -4.30 7.06 21.10
N ALA A 216 -4.74 7.29 19.87
CA ALA A 216 -3.87 7.69 18.77
C ALA A 216 -3.10 9.00 19.07
N MET A 217 -3.75 9.99 19.69
CA MET A 217 -3.10 11.25 20.06
C MET A 217 -2.13 11.06 21.22
N SER A 218 -2.52 10.31 22.26
CA SER A 218 -1.64 9.98 23.39
C SER A 218 -0.37 9.25 22.92
N LEU A 219 -0.49 8.31 21.99
CA LEU A 219 0.66 7.61 21.41
C LEU A 219 1.61 8.55 20.67
N GLN A 220 1.11 9.57 19.97
CA GLN A 220 1.97 10.56 19.30
C GLN A 220 2.81 11.37 20.30
N GLU A 221 2.30 11.60 21.51
CA GLU A 221 3.03 12.26 22.59
C GLU A 221 4.03 11.31 23.25
N LEU A 222 3.59 10.11 23.62
CA LEU A 222 4.45 9.07 24.23
C LEU A 222 5.63 8.68 23.33
N ALA A 223 5.43 8.70 22.02
CA ALA A 223 6.47 8.36 21.04
C ALA A 223 7.69 9.32 21.08
N ALA A 224 7.56 10.51 21.66
CA ALA A 224 8.68 11.42 21.84
C ALA A 224 9.73 10.89 22.83
N GLY A 225 9.33 10.00 23.75
CA GLY A 225 10.24 9.36 24.72
C GLY A 225 11.01 8.17 24.17
N VAL A 226 10.71 7.69 22.98
CA VAL A 226 11.37 6.55 22.35
C VAL A 226 12.62 7.03 21.58
N ARG A 227 13.76 6.41 21.84
CA ARG A 227 15.04 6.78 21.26
C ARG A 227 15.31 6.03 19.96
N THR A 228 15.97 6.69 19.01
CA THR A 228 16.60 6.02 17.87
C THR A 228 17.98 5.56 18.31
N VAL A 229 18.26 4.25 18.22
CA VAL A 229 19.56 3.66 18.67
C VAL A 229 20.44 3.27 17.50
N ARG A 230 19.84 3.00 16.32
CA ARG A 230 20.57 2.72 15.08
C ARG A 230 19.78 3.25 13.90
N GLU A 231 20.46 3.90 12.98
CA GLU A 231 19.87 4.40 11.75
C GLU A 231 20.79 4.11 10.55
N GLU A 232 20.34 3.25 9.66
CA GLU A 232 21.03 2.90 8.41
C GLU A 232 20.11 3.23 7.24
N LEU A 233 19.75 4.51 7.12
CA LEU A 233 18.87 5.01 6.06
C LEU A 233 19.67 5.66 4.94
N ARG A 234 19.26 5.43 3.72
CA ARG A 234 19.78 6.10 2.53
C ARG A 234 18.62 6.63 1.68
N LEU A 235 18.86 7.72 0.99
CA LEU A 235 17.90 8.24 0.01
C LEU A 235 18.07 7.48 -1.31
N GLU A 236 17.09 6.66 -1.63
CA GLU A 236 17.00 5.96 -2.92
C GLU A 236 16.37 6.89 -3.95
N ARG A 237 16.99 7.00 -5.13
CA ARG A 237 16.43 7.75 -6.25
C ARG A 237 15.57 6.81 -7.09
N LEU A 238 14.33 7.16 -7.31
CA LEU A 238 13.43 6.44 -8.19
C LEU A 238 12.70 7.46 -9.08
N GLU A 239 12.98 7.43 -10.36
CA GLU A 239 12.32 8.29 -11.35
C GLU A 239 11.20 7.53 -12.05
N ARG A 240 10.11 8.22 -12.30
CA ARG A 240 9.06 7.74 -13.19
C ARG A 240 8.66 8.84 -14.16
N TYR A 241 8.28 8.43 -15.38
CA TYR A 241 7.63 9.31 -16.33
C TYR A 241 6.12 9.35 -16.10
N SER A 242 5.54 10.55 -15.92
CA SER A 242 4.10 10.75 -15.79
C SER A 242 3.50 11.07 -17.16
N ASN A 243 2.78 10.13 -17.76
CA ASN A 243 2.09 10.38 -19.04
C ASN A 243 1.03 11.50 -18.94
N ARG A 244 0.47 11.75 -17.76
CA ARG A 244 -0.52 12.81 -17.54
C ARG A 244 0.12 14.20 -17.53
N LEU A 245 1.30 14.33 -16.91
CA LEU A 245 2.00 15.61 -16.76
C LEU A 245 3.09 15.80 -17.80
N GLN A 246 3.39 14.74 -18.60
CA GLN A 246 4.49 14.72 -19.58
C GLN A 246 5.85 15.05 -18.96
N GLU A 247 6.04 14.72 -17.66
CA GLU A 247 7.21 15.05 -16.87
C GLU A 247 7.76 13.82 -16.13
N LYS A 248 9.08 13.84 -15.87
CA LYS A 248 9.70 12.93 -14.92
C LYS A 248 9.31 13.33 -13.50
N MET A 249 8.75 12.41 -12.76
CA MET A 249 8.40 12.60 -11.35
C MET A 249 9.40 11.84 -10.48
N ASP A 250 9.91 12.51 -9.45
CA ASP A 250 10.71 11.88 -8.42
C ASP A 250 9.80 11.05 -7.49
N PHE A 251 10.07 9.76 -7.41
CA PHE A 251 9.46 8.78 -6.53
C PHE A 251 10.46 8.26 -5.48
N GLY A 252 11.69 8.78 -5.47
CA GLY A 252 12.71 8.44 -4.49
C GLY A 252 12.24 8.70 -3.06
N GLY A 253 12.80 7.99 -2.11
CA GLY A 253 12.48 8.08 -0.70
C GLY A 253 13.51 7.35 0.14
N LEU A 254 13.28 7.28 1.44
CA LEU A 254 14.17 6.60 2.35
C LEU A 254 14.05 5.08 2.21
N MET A 255 15.19 4.41 2.18
CA MET A 255 15.36 2.96 2.23
C MET A 255 16.37 2.59 3.31
N GLY A 256 16.25 1.37 3.85
CA GLY A 256 17.17 0.85 4.87
C GLY A 256 16.44 0.43 6.12
N GLU A 257 17.12 0.56 7.25
CA GLU A 257 16.62 0.11 8.55
C GLU A 257 16.84 1.19 9.62
N VAL A 258 15.93 1.22 10.58
CA VAL A 258 16.07 2.05 11.77
C VAL A 258 15.61 1.25 12.99
N GLU A 259 16.37 1.35 14.08
CA GLU A 259 16.09 0.68 15.35
C GLU A 259 15.74 1.71 16.41
N TYR A 260 14.67 1.43 17.14
CA TYR A 260 14.16 2.25 18.22
C TYR A 260 14.14 1.48 19.53
N GLU A 261 14.36 2.19 20.66
CA GLU A 261 14.38 1.63 22.00
C GLU A 261 13.56 2.47 22.97
N GLY A 262 12.77 1.81 23.80
CA GLY A 262 11.90 2.40 24.81
C GLY A 262 10.81 1.43 25.29
N ASN A 263 9.81 1.93 25.98
CA ASN A 263 8.58 1.15 26.25
C ASN A 263 7.72 1.12 24.98
N LEU A 264 7.72 0.00 24.27
CA LEU A 264 7.09 -0.11 22.94
C LEU A 264 5.76 -0.86 22.95
N ASP A 265 5.34 -1.48 24.05
CA ASP A 265 4.12 -2.27 24.15
C ASP A 265 2.87 -1.54 23.60
N PRO A 266 2.63 -0.25 23.92
CA PRO A 266 1.44 0.45 23.43
C PRO A 266 1.41 0.64 21.91
N PHE A 267 2.58 0.63 21.25
CA PHE A 267 2.73 0.89 19.83
C PHE A 267 2.60 -0.36 18.96
N VAL A 268 2.72 -1.56 19.56
CA VAL A 268 2.76 -2.84 18.83
C VAL A 268 1.58 -3.01 17.87
N PRO A 269 0.31 -2.82 18.27
CA PRO A 269 -0.82 -2.99 17.34
C PRO A 269 -0.73 -2.06 16.13
N TRP A 270 -0.33 -0.83 16.34
CA TRP A 270 -0.21 0.20 15.31
C TRP A 270 0.94 -0.07 14.35
N LEU A 271 2.08 -0.53 14.87
CA LEU A 271 3.24 -0.91 14.05
C LEU A 271 2.94 -2.15 13.19
N LEU A 272 2.23 -3.14 13.73
CA LEU A 272 1.79 -4.31 12.97
C LEU A 272 0.83 -3.94 11.84
N ALA A 273 -0.16 -3.08 12.12
CA ALA A 273 -1.09 -2.60 11.10
C ALA A 273 -0.37 -1.82 9.98
N ALA A 274 0.66 -1.06 10.32
CA ALA A 274 1.41 -0.26 9.37
C ALA A 274 2.08 -1.09 8.26
N GLN A 275 2.44 -2.34 8.53
CA GLN A 275 3.00 -3.26 7.52
C GLN A 275 2.02 -3.50 6.36
N THR A 276 0.73 -3.63 6.68
CA THR A 276 -0.33 -3.82 5.66
C THR A 276 -0.77 -2.51 5.03
N LEU A 277 -0.78 -1.42 5.80
CA LEU A 277 -1.34 -0.13 5.36
C LEU A 277 -0.37 0.70 4.52
N HIS A 278 0.93 0.43 4.60
CA HIS A 278 2.02 1.26 4.08
C HIS A 278 1.99 2.69 4.64
N LEU A 279 3.06 3.45 4.53
CA LEU A 279 3.21 4.75 5.18
C LEU A 279 3.65 5.86 4.22
N GLY A 280 3.43 7.09 4.64
CA GLY A 280 3.89 8.28 3.91
C GLY A 280 3.07 8.56 2.66
N ARG A 281 3.75 9.02 1.61
CA ARG A 281 3.14 9.41 0.32
C ARG A 281 3.21 8.27 -0.69
N ASN A 282 2.32 8.35 -1.68
CA ASN A 282 2.32 7.45 -2.83
C ASN A 282 2.05 5.97 -2.48
N THR A 283 1.36 5.69 -1.37
CA THR A 283 1.04 4.31 -0.95
C THR A 283 0.22 3.56 -1.99
N THR A 284 -0.63 4.24 -2.77
CA THR A 284 -1.39 3.63 -3.87
C THR A 284 -0.53 3.10 -5.02
N PHE A 285 0.75 3.43 -5.03
CA PHE A 285 1.74 2.91 -5.97
C PHE A 285 2.61 1.81 -5.34
N GLY A 286 2.37 1.43 -4.07
CA GLY A 286 3.15 0.46 -3.31
C GLY A 286 4.33 1.05 -2.54
N MET A 287 4.40 2.38 -2.42
CA MET A 287 5.44 3.04 -1.62
C MET A 287 5.15 2.94 -0.13
N GLY A 288 6.21 3.03 0.69
CA GLY A 288 6.11 3.08 2.13
C GLY A 288 5.76 1.75 2.80
N GLU A 289 6.02 0.62 2.14
CA GLU A 289 5.98 -0.70 2.75
C GLU A 289 7.07 -0.80 3.81
N ILE A 290 6.68 -1.22 5.00
CA ILE A 290 7.60 -1.46 6.11
C ILE A 290 7.46 -2.89 6.62
N GLN A 291 8.50 -3.37 7.27
CA GLN A 291 8.50 -4.61 8.03
C GLN A 291 9.05 -4.33 9.43
N VAL A 292 8.40 -4.86 10.46
CA VAL A 292 8.78 -4.64 11.85
C VAL A 292 9.24 -5.94 12.51
N TYR A 293 10.28 -5.83 13.32
CA TYR A 293 10.84 -6.93 14.12
C TYR A 293 10.96 -6.45 15.56
N PHE A 294 10.24 -7.11 16.46
CA PHE A 294 10.24 -6.79 17.90
C PHE A 294 11.26 -7.65 18.65
N ILE A 295 11.90 -7.04 19.65
CA ILE A 295 12.86 -7.66 20.59
C ILE A 295 12.49 -7.29 22.00
#